data_008595b3abc5f0d8350919ae2144082a
#
_entry.id   008595b3abc5f0d8350919ae2144082a
#
_cell.length_a   1.000
_cell.length_b   1.000
_cell.length_c   1.000
_cell.angle_alpha   90.00
_cell.angle_beta   90.00
_cell.angle_gamma   90.00
#
_symmetry.space_group_name_H-M   'P 1'
#
loop_
_entity.id
_entity.type
_entity.pdbx_description
1 polymer ?
#
loop_
_entity_poly.entity_id
_entity_poly.type
_entity_poly.pdbx_seq_one_letter_code
_entity_poly.pdbx_strand_id
1 'polypeptide(L)'
;SIIWKVSYITFAISTIIIVSCIYLKIPQIMSIRRLGNANGVYLQAVLMEITGYTIVTLYNYTNHYSLMTYMEYPIILVQLYVLTVYIMKCRNKLSHPLFIFGTVFYIIIVTGFATKTFSKDILTYLLPLSTPISGFSKITYIYGIIKVRNADSVSLVTWIISIATNAGRIFTVCIDSSDTKLLVNLAISSFLSLMVFFTALYYKRHPAQEEEIPIIQEDHEHVD
;
A
#
# COMPACT_ATOMS: atom_id res chain seq x y z
N SER A 1 38.54 -2.69 6.14
CA SER A 1 38.04 -3.93 6.70
C SER A 1 36.66 -3.83 7.34
N ILE A 2 36.41 -3.00 8.38
CA ILE A 2 35.05 -2.85 8.98
C ILE A 2 34.12 -2.12 8.02
N ILE A 3 34.56 -1.06 7.40
CA ILE A 3 33.78 -0.27 6.42
C ILE A 3 33.27 -1.14 5.27
N TRP A 4 34.12 -2.01 4.74
CA TRP A 4 33.72 -2.94 3.67
C TRP A 4 32.66 -3.96 4.14
N LYS A 5 32.76 -4.47 5.36
CA LYS A 5 31.77 -5.39 5.93
C LYS A 5 30.43 -4.71 6.13
N VAL A 6 30.42 -3.47 6.64
CA VAL A 6 29.20 -2.68 6.82
C VAL A 6 28.54 -2.36 5.48
N SER A 7 29.31 -1.94 4.48
CA SER A 7 28.79 -1.67 3.13
C SER A 7 28.20 -2.94 2.49
N TYR A 8 28.81 -4.10 2.70
CA TYR A 8 28.28 -5.35 2.19
C TYR A 8 26.98 -5.78 2.86
N ILE A 9 26.87 -5.56 4.17
CA ILE A 9 25.66 -5.86 4.95
C ILE A 9 24.51 -4.94 4.50
N THR A 10 24.73 -3.64 4.37
CA THR A 10 23.69 -2.69 3.91
C THR A 10 23.23 -2.99 2.50
N PHE A 11 24.14 -3.37 1.60
CA PHE A 11 23.81 -3.80 0.25
C PHE A 11 22.97 -5.09 0.26
N ALA A 12 23.35 -6.09 1.05
CA ALA A 12 22.62 -7.34 1.17
C ALA A 12 21.20 -7.12 1.71
N ILE A 13 21.06 -6.30 2.76
CA ILE A 13 19.75 -5.95 3.33
C ILE A 13 18.90 -5.20 2.32
N SER A 14 19.46 -4.23 1.61
CA SER A 14 18.73 -3.49 0.56
C SER A 14 18.24 -4.42 -0.55
N THR A 15 19.06 -5.39 -0.96
CA THR A 15 18.67 -6.40 -1.94
C THR A 15 17.52 -7.27 -1.42
N ILE A 16 17.57 -7.72 -0.17
CA ILE A 16 16.50 -8.49 0.46
C ILE A 16 15.21 -7.67 0.53
N ILE A 17 15.29 -6.38 0.87
CA ILE A 17 14.14 -5.47 0.90
C ILE A 17 13.52 -5.37 -0.49
N ILE A 18 14.30 -5.12 -1.53
CA ILE A 18 13.81 -5.01 -2.92
C ILE A 18 13.14 -6.31 -3.36
N VAL A 19 13.77 -7.46 -3.11
CA VAL A 19 13.18 -8.77 -3.42
C VAL A 19 11.88 -9.00 -2.65
N SER A 20 11.84 -8.66 -1.36
CA SER A 20 10.63 -8.76 -0.54
C SER A 20 9.50 -7.86 -1.07
N CYS A 21 9.83 -6.68 -1.58
CA CYS A 21 8.85 -5.74 -2.15
C CYS A 21 8.23 -6.25 -3.46
N ILE A 22 8.89 -7.15 -4.20
CA ILE A 22 8.31 -7.80 -5.39
C ILE A 22 7.04 -8.58 -4.99
N TYR A 23 7.01 -9.14 -3.79
CA TYR A 23 5.90 -9.94 -3.29
C TYR A 23 4.95 -9.18 -2.36
N LEU A 24 5.21 -7.90 -2.08
CA LEU A 24 4.53 -7.15 -1.02
C LEU A 24 3.01 -7.12 -1.17
N LYS A 25 2.50 -6.83 -2.36
CA LYS A 25 1.07 -6.71 -2.63
C LYS A 25 0.46 -7.94 -3.33
N ILE A 26 1.27 -8.87 -3.79
CA ILE A 26 0.80 -10.07 -4.49
C ILE A 26 -0.17 -10.89 -3.65
N PRO A 27 0.09 -11.17 -2.34
CA PRO A 27 -0.85 -11.91 -1.52
C PRO A 27 -2.20 -11.21 -1.37
N GLN A 28 -2.21 -9.87 -1.31
CA GLN A 28 -3.44 -9.08 -1.24
C GLN A 28 -4.23 -9.15 -2.55
N ILE A 29 -3.55 -9.03 -3.69
CA ILE A 29 -4.16 -9.18 -5.02
C ILE A 29 -4.76 -10.57 -5.18
N MET A 30 -4.04 -11.61 -4.78
CA MET A 30 -4.51 -13.00 -4.83
C MET A 30 -5.73 -13.23 -3.93
N SER A 31 -5.75 -12.65 -2.72
CA SER A 31 -6.90 -12.73 -1.83
C SER A 31 -8.16 -12.13 -2.46
N ILE A 32 -8.08 -10.94 -3.03
CA ILE A 32 -9.20 -10.29 -3.72
C ILE A 32 -9.65 -11.10 -4.92
N ARG A 33 -8.70 -11.60 -5.72
CA ARG A 33 -9.00 -12.45 -6.88
C ARG A 33 -9.72 -13.74 -6.48
N ARG A 34 -9.28 -14.38 -5.40
CA ARG A 34 -9.84 -15.63 -4.90
C ARG A 34 -11.26 -15.45 -4.35
N LEU A 35 -11.46 -14.39 -3.58
CA LEU A 35 -12.75 -14.13 -2.93
C LEU A 35 -13.76 -13.46 -3.86
N GLY A 36 -13.31 -12.87 -4.96
CA GLY A 36 -14.16 -12.11 -5.89
C GLY A 36 -14.75 -10.84 -5.28
N ASN A 37 -14.26 -10.43 -4.09
CA ASN A 37 -14.68 -9.20 -3.43
C ASN A 37 -13.48 -8.46 -2.84
N ALA A 38 -13.67 -7.18 -2.54
CA ALA A 38 -12.65 -6.31 -1.95
C ALA A 38 -13.07 -5.83 -0.54
N ASN A 39 -13.76 -6.67 0.22
CA ASN A 39 -14.20 -6.35 1.58
C ASN A 39 -12.98 -6.05 2.48
N GLY A 40 -13.04 -4.96 3.22
CA GLY A 40 -11.94 -4.49 4.08
C GLY A 40 -10.79 -3.80 3.34
N VAL A 41 -10.80 -3.75 2.00
CA VAL A 41 -9.82 -2.97 1.22
C VAL A 41 -10.46 -1.66 0.75
N TYR A 42 -9.96 -0.56 1.29
CA TYR A 42 -10.46 0.76 0.98
C TYR A 42 -9.71 1.35 -0.22
N LEU A 43 -10.44 1.63 -1.32
CA LEU A 43 -9.84 2.21 -2.52
C LEU A 43 -9.09 3.51 -2.22
N GLN A 44 -9.62 4.31 -1.31
CA GLN A 44 -9.01 5.58 -0.91
C GLN A 44 -7.62 5.39 -0.30
N ALA A 45 -7.42 4.34 0.51
CA ALA A 45 -6.12 4.00 1.06
C ALA A 45 -5.12 3.61 -0.03
N VAL A 46 -5.55 2.82 -1.01
CA VAL A 46 -4.71 2.41 -2.15
C VAL A 46 -4.31 3.61 -3.00
N LEU A 47 -5.23 4.54 -3.26
CA LEU A 47 -4.94 5.77 -4.01
C LEU A 47 -3.97 6.70 -3.26
N MET A 48 -4.08 6.77 -1.93
CA MET A 48 -3.11 7.49 -1.10
C MET A 48 -1.73 6.85 -1.16
N GLU A 49 -1.62 5.53 -1.12
CA GLU A 49 -0.35 4.82 -1.30
C GLU A 49 0.27 5.11 -2.67
N ILE A 50 -0.54 5.04 -3.74
CA ILE A 50 -0.07 5.39 -5.10
C ILE A 50 0.48 6.81 -5.12
N THR A 51 -0.21 7.77 -4.53
CA THR A 51 0.23 9.16 -4.49
C THR A 51 1.57 9.29 -3.76
N GLY A 52 1.70 8.71 -2.58
CA GLY A 52 2.93 8.76 -1.78
C GLY A 52 4.13 8.13 -2.49
N TYR A 53 3.99 6.92 -3.01
CA TYR A 53 5.05 6.23 -3.74
C TYR A 53 5.40 6.89 -5.08
N THR A 54 4.43 7.49 -5.76
CA THR A 54 4.67 8.25 -6.99
C THR A 54 5.54 9.48 -6.72
N ILE A 55 5.24 10.25 -5.67
CA ILE A 55 6.02 11.43 -5.29
C ILE A 55 7.47 11.03 -5.00
N VAL A 56 7.68 10.01 -4.17
CA VAL A 56 9.02 9.55 -3.80
C VAL A 56 9.79 9.01 -5.00
N THR A 57 9.14 8.23 -5.85
CA THR A 57 9.75 7.67 -7.06
C THR A 57 10.19 8.77 -8.03
N LEU A 58 9.30 9.71 -8.33
CA LEU A 58 9.60 10.83 -9.22
C LEU A 58 10.67 11.75 -8.65
N TYR A 59 10.65 12.01 -7.35
CA TYR A 59 11.67 12.80 -6.68
C TYR A 59 13.05 12.17 -6.85
N ASN A 60 13.20 10.88 -6.58
CA ASN A 60 14.47 10.19 -6.74
C ASN A 60 14.91 10.14 -8.21
N TYR A 61 13.98 9.87 -9.12
CA TYR A 61 14.26 9.82 -10.56
C TYR A 61 14.72 11.16 -11.11
N THR A 62 14.03 12.25 -10.81
CA THR A 62 14.37 13.60 -11.30
C THR A 62 15.66 14.16 -10.70
N ASN A 63 16.06 13.69 -9.52
CA ASN A 63 17.34 14.02 -8.89
C ASN A 63 18.49 13.07 -9.30
N HIS A 64 18.25 12.14 -10.22
CA HIS A 64 19.26 11.20 -10.72
C HIS A 64 19.90 10.33 -9.64
N TYR A 65 19.16 9.98 -8.60
CA TYR A 65 19.66 9.08 -7.56
C TYR A 65 19.81 7.65 -8.09
N SER A 66 20.67 6.86 -7.44
CA SER A 66 20.90 5.46 -7.82
C SER A 66 19.61 4.65 -7.72
N LEU A 67 19.33 3.83 -8.74
CA LEU A 67 18.17 2.95 -8.78
C LEU A 67 18.08 2.03 -7.55
N MET A 68 19.22 1.54 -7.05
CA MET A 68 19.23 0.68 -5.85
C MET A 68 18.68 1.37 -4.61
N THR A 69 18.69 2.69 -4.56
CA THR A 69 18.20 3.47 -3.42
C THR A 69 16.67 3.52 -3.37
N TYR A 70 15.98 3.42 -4.50
CA TYR A 70 14.53 3.63 -4.58
C TYR A 70 13.76 2.64 -5.46
N MET A 71 14.42 1.59 -6.00
CA MET A 71 13.79 0.62 -6.89
C MET A 71 12.56 -0.07 -6.28
N GLU A 72 12.49 -0.18 -4.97
CA GLU A 72 11.35 -0.75 -4.25
C GLU A 72 10.05 0.02 -4.52
N TYR A 73 10.10 1.35 -4.65
CA TYR A 73 8.91 2.17 -4.84
C TYR A 73 8.21 1.95 -6.18
N PRO A 74 8.90 1.97 -7.33
CA PRO A 74 8.26 1.64 -8.61
C PRO A 74 7.75 0.20 -8.67
N ILE A 75 8.43 -0.76 -8.02
CA ILE A 75 7.96 -2.15 -7.94
C ILE A 75 6.63 -2.22 -7.19
N ILE A 76 6.53 -1.54 -6.05
CA ILE A 76 5.28 -1.47 -5.27
C ILE A 76 4.19 -0.75 -6.07
N LEU A 77 4.53 0.32 -6.80
CA LEU A 77 3.57 1.06 -7.64
C LEU A 77 2.91 0.17 -8.68
N VAL A 78 3.68 -0.65 -9.41
CA VAL A 78 3.11 -1.59 -10.39
C VAL A 78 2.10 -2.52 -9.72
N GLN A 79 2.41 -3.05 -8.55
CA GLN A 79 1.50 -3.90 -7.80
C GLN A 79 0.24 -3.15 -7.35
N LEU A 80 0.38 -1.88 -6.94
CA LEU A 80 -0.75 -1.03 -6.55
C LEU A 80 -1.67 -0.71 -7.75
N TYR A 81 -1.12 -0.54 -8.95
CA TYR A 81 -1.93 -0.36 -10.16
C TYR A 81 -2.77 -1.61 -10.44
N VAL A 82 -2.15 -2.78 -10.38
CA VAL A 82 -2.87 -4.06 -10.55
C VAL A 82 -3.94 -4.21 -9.46
N LEU A 83 -3.62 -3.93 -8.21
CA LEU A 83 -4.56 -3.98 -7.09
C LEU A 83 -5.76 -3.05 -7.32
N THR A 84 -5.51 -1.81 -7.78
CA THR A 84 -6.56 -0.83 -8.10
C THR A 84 -7.51 -1.35 -9.17
N VAL A 85 -6.96 -1.94 -10.25
CA VAL A 85 -7.77 -2.53 -11.33
C VAL A 85 -8.66 -3.66 -10.80
N TYR A 86 -8.15 -4.54 -9.94
CA TYR A 86 -8.93 -5.61 -9.32
C TYR A 86 -10.05 -5.07 -8.42
N ILE A 87 -9.76 -4.05 -7.59
CA ILE A 87 -10.78 -3.40 -6.74
C ILE A 87 -11.89 -2.78 -7.61
N MET A 88 -11.51 -2.07 -8.66
CA MET A 88 -12.48 -1.44 -9.57
C MET A 88 -13.30 -2.47 -10.32
N LYS A 89 -12.70 -3.60 -10.72
CA LYS A 89 -13.40 -4.74 -11.32
C LYS A 89 -14.43 -5.34 -10.36
N CYS A 90 -14.05 -5.59 -9.12
CA CYS A 90 -14.97 -6.13 -8.09
C CYS A 90 -16.15 -5.18 -7.81
N ARG A 91 -15.95 -3.88 -8.00
CA ARG A 91 -17.00 -2.86 -7.84
C ARG A 91 -17.79 -2.56 -9.11
N ASN A 92 -17.51 -3.24 -10.22
CA ASN A 92 -18.09 -2.97 -11.54
C ASN A 92 -17.97 -1.51 -11.99
N LYS A 93 -16.84 -0.85 -11.64
CA LYS A 93 -16.59 0.58 -11.92
C LYS A 93 -15.39 0.83 -12.86
N LEU A 94 -14.90 -0.20 -13.55
CA LEU A 94 -13.77 -0.08 -14.47
C LEU A 94 -14.04 0.92 -15.61
N SER A 95 -15.26 0.93 -16.13
CA SER A 95 -15.68 1.85 -17.22
C SER A 95 -16.26 3.17 -16.69
N HIS A 96 -16.16 3.44 -15.39
CA HIS A 96 -16.70 4.67 -14.83
C HIS A 96 -15.89 5.88 -15.34
N PRO A 97 -16.54 6.94 -15.87
CA PRO A 97 -15.84 8.08 -16.49
C PRO A 97 -14.82 8.74 -15.56
N LEU A 98 -15.13 8.84 -14.27
CA LEU A 98 -14.24 9.42 -13.27
C LEU A 98 -12.94 8.61 -13.11
N PHE A 99 -13.02 7.28 -13.21
CA PHE A 99 -11.84 6.42 -13.14
C PHE A 99 -10.96 6.58 -14.37
N ILE A 100 -11.56 6.62 -15.56
CA ILE A 100 -10.84 6.82 -16.82
C ILE A 100 -10.16 8.19 -16.82
N PHE A 101 -10.91 9.24 -16.48
CA PHE A 101 -10.39 10.60 -16.41
C PHE A 101 -9.24 10.72 -15.39
N GLY A 102 -9.42 10.17 -14.19
CA GLY A 102 -8.38 10.15 -13.16
C GLY A 102 -7.11 9.42 -13.60
N THR A 103 -7.25 8.30 -14.32
CA THR A 103 -6.11 7.54 -14.86
C THR A 103 -5.36 8.34 -15.91
N VAL A 104 -6.06 8.94 -16.86
CA VAL A 104 -5.46 9.79 -17.89
C VAL A 104 -4.74 10.99 -17.27
N PHE A 105 -5.38 11.66 -16.33
CA PHE A 105 -4.78 12.79 -15.61
C PHE A 105 -3.51 12.39 -14.84
N TYR A 106 -3.53 11.23 -14.17
CA TYR A 106 -2.37 10.69 -13.49
C TYR A 106 -1.20 10.42 -14.47
N ILE A 107 -1.47 9.80 -15.61
CA ILE A 107 -0.47 9.51 -16.64
C ILE A 107 0.16 10.81 -17.15
N ILE A 108 -0.64 11.85 -17.40
CA ILE A 108 -0.17 13.16 -17.85
C ILE A 108 0.79 13.77 -16.81
N ILE A 109 0.44 13.75 -15.53
CA ILE A 109 1.27 14.29 -14.48
C ILE A 109 2.59 13.53 -14.36
N VAL A 110 2.54 12.19 -14.31
CA VAL A 110 3.75 11.36 -14.22
C VAL A 110 4.66 11.59 -15.43
N THR A 111 4.11 11.61 -16.63
CA THR A 111 4.86 11.87 -17.86
C THR A 111 5.45 13.27 -17.85
N GLY A 112 4.72 14.27 -17.40
CA GLY A 112 5.19 15.66 -17.31
C GLY A 112 6.41 15.81 -16.40
N PHE A 113 6.47 15.11 -15.27
CA PHE A 113 7.66 15.08 -14.42
C PHE A 113 8.78 14.21 -14.99
N ALA A 114 8.46 13.06 -15.57
CA ALA A 114 9.45 12.15 -16.15
C ALA A 114 10.20 12.77 -17.34
N THR A 115 9.51 13.55 -18.16
CA THR A 115 10.07 14.30 -19.31
C THR A 115 10.67 15.65 -18.91
N LYS A 116 10.68 15.99 -17.62
CA LYS A 116 11.16 17.28 -17.09
C LYS A 116 10.40 18.50 -17.62
N THR A 117 9.19 18.31 -18.10
CA THR A 117 8.30 19.40 -18.50
C THR A 117 7.84 20.21 -17.29
N PHE A 118 7.58 19.51 -16.17
CA PHE A 118 7.30 20.14 -14.88
C PHE A 118 8.57 20.31 -14.06
N SER A 119 8.65 21.41 -13.29
CA SER A 119 9.79 21.68 -12.43
C SER A 119 9.91 20.63 -11.31
N LYS A 120 11.14 20.12 -11.13
CA LYS A 120 11.46 19.22 -10.00
C LYS A 120 11.26 19.85 -8.62
N ASP A 121 11.26 21.19 -8.54
CA ASP A 121 11.06 21.92 -7.30
C ASP A 121 9.69 21.62 -6.68
N ILE A 122 8.69 21.38 -7.52
CA ILE A 122 7.35 20.96 -7.07
C ILE A 122 7.46 19.66 -6.26
N LEU A 123 8.24 18.69 -6.73
CA LEU A 123 8.46 17.42 -6.03
C LEU A 123 9.19 17.62 -4.71
N THR A 124 10.11 18.56 -4.63
CA THR A 124 10.82 18.91 -3.39
C THR A 124 9.85 19.44 -2.33
N TYR A 125 8.83 20.21 -2.71
CA TYR A 125 7.77 20.65 -1.80
C TYR A 125 6.76 19.56 -1.46
N LEU A 126 6.51 18.63 -2.38
CA LEU A 126 5.57 17.53 -2.17
C LEU A 126 6.16 16.39 -1.34
N LEU A 127 7.48 16.19 -1.36
CA LEU A 127 8.15 15.10 -0.66
C LEU A 127 7.83 15.02 0.84
N PRO A 128 7.85 16.11 1.62
CA PRO A 128 7.46 16.07 3.04
C PRO A 128 6.01 15.63 3.27
N LEU A 129 5.13 15.80 2.28
CA LEU A 129 3.73 15.39 2.36
C LEU A 129 3.55 13.88 2.11
N SER A 130 4.52 13.21 1.51
CA SER A 130 4.46 11.77 1.25
C SER A 130 4.35 10.96 2.54
N THR A 131 4.99 11.40 3.62
CA THR A 131 4.94 10.76 4.94
C THR A 131 3.55 10.77 5.57
N PRO A 132 2.90 11.92 5.76
CA PRO A 132 1.53 11.95 6.29
C PRO A 132 0.54 11.26 5.34
N ILE A 133 0.69 11.37 4.03
CA ILE A 133 -0.15 10.68 3.05
C ILE A 133 -0.05 9.15 3.25
N SER A 134 1.15 8.61 3.39
CA SER A 134 1.36 7.19 3.66
C SER A 134 0.78 6.75 5.02
N GLY A 135 0.90 7.60 6.04
CA GLY A 135 0.30 7.38 7.36
C GLY A 135 -1.22 7.36 7.30
N PHE A 136 -1.83 8.32 6.63
CA PHE A 136 -3.28 8.36 6.41
C PHE A 136 -3.78 7.16 5.61
N SER A 137 -3.03 6.68 4.64
CA SER A 137 -3.34 5.44 3.92
C SER A 137 -3.55 4.27 4.89
N LYS A 138 -2.62 4.06 5.81
CA LYS A 138 -2.72 2.97 6.80
C LYS A 138 -3.87 3.16 7.77
N ILE A 139 -4.12 4.38 8.23
CA ILE A 139 -5.30 4.72 9.05
C ILE A 139 -6.58 4.42 8.29
N THR A 140 -6.64 4.74 7.01
CA THR A 140 -7.79 4.45 6.15
C THR A 140 -8.01 2.94 5.96
N TYR A 141 -6.93 2.14 5.88
CA TYR A 141 -7.03 0.67 5.92
C TYR A 141 -7.67 0.17 7.21
N ILE A 142 -7.20 0.67 8.37
CA ILE A 142 -7.76 0.32 9.69
C ILE A 142 -9.25 0.68 9.73
N TYR A 143 -9.59 1.90 9.34
CA TYR A 143 -10.97 2.35 9.29
C TYR A 143 -11.84 1.49 8.38
N GLY A 144 -11.35 1.13 7.18
CA GLY A 144 -12.06 0.27 6.24
C GLY A 144 -12.38 -1.11 6.82
N ILE A 145 -11.41 -1.74 7.50
CA ILE A 145 -11.59 -3.04 8.15
C ILE A 145 -12.63 -2.94 9.28
N ILE A 146 -12.52 -1.93 10.14
CA ILE A 146 -13.44 -1.72 11.27
C ILE A 146 -14.86 -1.45 10.78
N LYS A 147 -15.01 -0.60 9.76
CA LYS A 147 -16.31 -0.23 9.21
C LYS A 147 -17.07 -1.41 8.62
N VAL A 148 -16.36 -2.25 7.87
CA VAL A 148 -16.94 -3.44 7.22
C VAL A 148 -17.03 -4.62 8.19
N ARG A 149 -16.32 -4.59 9.32
CA ARG A 149 -16.15 -5.69 10.29
C ARG A 149 -15.72 -7.00 9.64
N ASN A 150 -15.02 -6.91 8.52
CA ASN A 150 -14.53 -8.04 7.74
C ASN A 150 -13.14 -7.72 7.18
N ALA A 151 -12.24 -8.67 7.27
CA ALA A 151 -10.88 -8.56 6.77
C ALA A 151 -10.49 -9.73 5.83
N ASP A 152 -11.45 -10.43 5.23
CA ASP A 152 -11.18 -11.63 4.42
C ASP A 152 -10.29 -11.35 3.23
N SER A 153 -10.49 -10.21 2.56
CA SER A 153 -9.67 -9.78 1.43
C SER A 153 -8.33 -9.15 1.82
N VAL A 154 -8.10 -8.90 3.13
CA VAL A 154 -6.85 -8.33 3.63
C VAL A 154 -5.82 -9.43 3.83
N SER A 155 -4.68 -9.32 3.17
CA SER A 155 -3.59 -10.29 3.32
C SER A 155 -2.70 -9.94 4.52
N LEU A 156 -2.67 -10.80 5.54
CA LEU A 156 -1.75 -10.66 6.68
C LEU A 156 -0.29 -10.74 6.25
N VAL A 157 0.02 -11.54 5.22
CA VAL A 157 1.39 -11.69 4.68
C VAL A 157 1.92 -10.36 4.15
N THR A 158 1.09 -9.58 3.47
CA THR A 158 1.44 -8.23 3.01
C THR A 158 1.92 -7.35 4.16
N TRP A 159 1.23 -7.39 5.29
CA TRP A 159 1.58 -6.55 6.45
C TRP A 159 2.80 -7.06 7.20
N ILE A 160 3.01 -8.38 7.27
CA ILE A 160 4.25 -8.96 7.81
C ILE A 160 5.45 -8.52 6.97
N ILE A 161 5.36 -8.60 5.64
CA ILE A 161 6.43 -8.15 4.74
C ILE A 161 6.67 -6.64 4.91
N SER A 162 5.62 -5.83 5.03
CA SER A 162 5.72 -4.38 5.25
C SER A 162 6.45 -4.06 6.56
N ILE A 163 6.13 -4.75 7.65
CA ILE A 163 6.80 -4.59 8.95
C ILE A 163 8.27 -4.99 8.84
N ALA A 164 8.55 -6.12 8.23
CA ALA A 164 9.92 -6.62 8.06
C ALA A 164 10.78 -5.67 7.20
N THR A 165 10.24 -5.13 6.11
CA THR A 165 10.93 -4.17 5.26
C THR A 165 11.20 -2.84 5.98
N ASN A 166 10.23 -2.34 6.75
CA ASN A 166 10.44 -1.16 7.59
C ASN A 166 11.53 -1.38 8.64
N ALA A 167 11.54 -2.54 9.30
CA ALA A 167 12.60 -2.90 10.27
C ALA A 167 13.98 -2.95 9.61
N GLY A 168 14.08 -3.55 8.42
CA GLY A 168 15.30 -3.56 7.63
C GLY A 168 15.77 -2.16 7.23
N ARG A 169 14.85 -1.26 6.87
CA ARG A 169 15.17 0.15 6.57
C ARG A 169 15.63 0.92 7.81
N ILE A 170 14.98 0.73 8.94
CA ILE A 170 15.46 1.33 10.21
C ILE A 170 16.89 0.91 10.47
N PHE A 171 17.21 -0.37 10.32
CA PHE A 171 18.58 -0.87 10.50
C PHE A 171 19.56 -0.22 9.53
N THR A 172 19.26 -0.17 8.22
CA THR A 172 20.15 0.43 7.22
C THR A 172 20.34 1.93 7.44
N VAL A 173 19.28 2.66 7.81
CA VAL A 173 19.36 4.09 8.10
C VAL A 173 20.17 4.38 9.36
N CYS A 174 20.06 3.55 10.40
CA CYS A 174 20.88 3.67 11.60
C CYS A 174 22.37 3.54 11.30
N ILE A 175 22.73 2.68 10.35
CA ILE A 175 24.12 2.45 9.96
C ILE A 175 24.65 3.55 9.02
N ASP A 176 23.85 3.91 8.00
CA ASP A 176 24.31 4.80 6.93
C ASP A 176 24.34 6.28 7.33
N SER A 177 23.20 6.79 7.79
CA SER A 177 23.01 8.23 7.98
C SER A 177 22.67 8.64 9.39
N SER A 178 22.10 7.75 10.18
CA SER A 178 21.53 8.03 11.50
C SER A 178 20.56 9.24 11.49
N ASP A 179 19.90 9.49 10.34
CA ASP A 179 18.96 10.59 10.18
C ASP A 179 17.72 10.36 11.07
N THR A 180 17.64 11.15 12.14
CA THR A 180 16.56 11.06 13.12
C THR A 180 15.17 11.27 12.51
N LYS A 181 15.04 12.18 11.53
CA LYS A 181 13.73 12.45 10.86
C LYS A 181 13.26 11.22 10.09
N LEU A 182 14.18 10.60 9.37
CA LEU A 182 13.89 9.39 8.61
C LEU A 182 13.59 8.20 9.55
N LEU A 183 14.33 8.07 10.64
CA LEU A 183 14.08 7.03 11.66
C LEU A 183 12.72 7.18 12.33
N VAL A 184 12.33 8.40 12.70
CA VAL A 184 11.00 8.69 13.26
C VAL A 184 9.91 8.35 12.26
N ASN A 185 10.07 8.72 10.99
CA ASN A 185 9.12 8.37 9.95
C ASN A 185 8.96 6.85 9.79
N LEU A 186 10.07 6.12 9.75
CA LEU A 186 10.05 4.65 9.63
C LEU A 186 9.44 3.99 10.88
N ALA A 187 9.71 4.52 12.08
CA ALA A 187 9.12 4.04 13.31
C ALA A 187 7.60 4.23 13.33
N ILE A 188 7.10 5.40 12.93
CA ILE A 188 5.67 5.68 12.79
C ILE A 188 5.05 4.74 11.75
N SER A 189 5.70 4.56 10.60
CA SER A 189 5.25 3.66 9.55
C SER A 189 5.16 2.21 10.02
N SER A 190 6.16 1.74 10.78
CA SER A 190 6.17 0.40 11.38
C SER A 190 5.04 0.22 12.38
N PHE A 191 4.84 1.19 13.26
CA PHE A 191 3.77 1.17 14.26
C PHE A 191 2.39 1.09 13.60
N LEU A 192 2.14 1.92 12.59
CA LEU A 192 0.87 1.90 11.85
C LEU A 192 0.67 0.58 11.10
N SER A 193 1.73 0.00 10.54
CA SER A 193 1.65 -1.32 9.88
C SER A 193 1.31 -2.43 10.88
N LEU A 194 1.86 -2.39 12.09
CA LEU A 194 1.50 -3.30 13.18
C LEU A 194 0.03 -3.14 13.57
N MET A 195 -0.47 -1.92 13.67
CA MET A 195 -1.88 -1.68 13.97
C MET A 195 -2.80 -2.24 12.90
N VAL A 196 -2.49 -2.06 11.61
CA VAL A 196 -3.27 -2.67 10.52
C VAL A 196 -3.23 -4.19 10.62
N PHE A 197 -2.06 -4.77 10.87
CA PHE A 197 -1.90 -6.21 11.02
C PHE A 197 -2.77 -6.77 12.15
N PHE A 198 -2.71 -6.18 13.35
CA PHE A 198 -3.49 -6.64 14.49
C PHE A 198 -4.99 -6.42 14.29
N THR A 199 -5.40 -5.31 13.69
CA THR A 199 -6.81 -5.06 13.34
C THR A 199 -7.31 -6.12 12.36
N ALA A 200 -6.56 -6.40 11.30
CA ALA A 200 -6.93 -7.41 10.32
C ALA A 200 -6.97 -8.81 10.95
N LEU A 201 -6.01 -9.15 11.81
CA LEU A 201 -5.96 -10.42 12.52
C LEU A 201 -7.18 -10.60 13.44
N TYR A 202 -7.56 -9.54 14.16
CA TYR A 202 -8.72 -9.56 15.03
C TYR A 202 -10.01 -9.84 14.26
N TYR A 203 -10.26 -9.11 13.18
CA TYR A 203 -11.49 -9.27 12.38
C TYR A 203 -11.49 -10.55 11.52
N LYS A 204 -10.32 -11.12 11.21
CA LYS A 204 -10.25 -12.47 10.61
C LYS A 204 -10.62 -13.58 11.60
N ARG A 205 -10.33 -13.39 12.90
CA ARG A 205 -10.67 -14.36 13.96
C ARG A 205 -12.09 -14.19 14.47
N HIS A 206 -12.63 -12.97 14.36
CA HIS A 206 -13.97 -12.62 14.83
C HIS A 206 -14.72 -11.94 13.68
N PRO A 207 -15.05 -12.67 12.60
CA PRO A 207 -15.89 -12.11 11.55
C PRO A 207 -17.24 -11.72 12.15
N ALA A 208 -17.83 -10.62 11.66
CA ALA A 208 -19.22 -10.33 12.02
C ALA A 208 -20.07 -11.55 11.65
N GLN A 209 -20.84 -12.05 12.61
CA GLN A 209 -21.87 -13.03 12.28
C GLN A 209 -22.78 -12.35 11.25
N GLU A 210 -22.93 -12.96 10.08
CA GLU A 210 -24.04 -12.62 9.20
C GLU A 210 -25.28 -12.79 10.05
N GLU A 211 -25.99 -11.68 10.34
CA GLU A 211 -27.35 -11.77 10.89
C GLU A 211 -28.10 -12.63 9.86
N GLU A 212 -28.39 -13.87 10.23
CA GLU A 212 -29.33 -14.71 9.50
C GLU A 212 -30.60 -13.90 9.39
N ILE A 213 -30.85 -13.36 8.20
CA ILE A 213 -32.16 -12.79 7.89
C ILE A 213 -33.10 -13.94 8.08
N PRO A 214 -34.03 -13.90 9.07
CA PRO A 214 -34.98 -14.98 9.26
C PRO A 214 -35.70 -15.13 7.92
N ILE A 215 -35.56 -16.30 7.33
CA ILE A 215 -36.35 -16.68 6.16
C ILE A 215 -37.78 -16.64 6.67
N ILE A 216 -38.52 -15.59 6.32
CA ILE A 216 -39.96 -15.56 6.49
C ILE A 216 -40.45 -16.66 5.58
N GLN A 217 -40.77 -17.80 6.18
CA GLN A 217 -41.57 -18.83 5.52
C GLN A 217 -42.93 -18.18 5.21
N GLU A 218 -43.15 -17.83 3.96
CA GLU A 218 -44.49 -17.56 3.46
C GLU A 218 -45.23 -18.88 3.58
N ASP A 219 -46.02 -19.01 4.65
CA ASP A 219 -47.05 -19.99 4.77
C ASP A 219 -48.04 -19.76 3.61
N HIS A 220 -47.91 -20.57 2.57
CA HIS A 220 -48.96 -20.73 1.59
C HIS A 220 -50.14 -21.45 2.30
N GLU A 221 -50.99 -20.68 2.96
CA GLU A 221 -52.32 -21.14 3.30
C GLU A 221 -53.03 -21.51 1.98
N HIS A 222 -53.21 -22.79 1.80
CA HIS A 222 -54.19 -23.33 0.83
C HIS A 222 -55.54 -22.85 1.26
N VAL A 223 -56.13 -21.97 0.49
CA VAL A 223 -57.57 -21.68 0.55
C VAL A 223 -58.22 -22.64 -0.45
N ASP A 224 -59.00 -23.58 0.12
CA ASP A 224 -59.92 -24.45 -0.60
C ASP A 224 -61.12 -23.68 -1.19
#